data_4bc5d2b150fc0c2c26a9bbbd71310017
#
_entry.id   4bc5d2b150fc0c2c26a9bbbd71310017
#
_cell.length_a   1.000
_cell.length_b   1.000
_cell.length_c   1.000
_cell.angle_alpha   90.00
_cell.angle_beta   90.00
_cell.angle_gamma   90.00
#
_symmetry.space_group_name_H-M   'P 1'
#
loop_
_entity.id
_entity.type
_entity.pdbx_description
1 polymer ?
#
loop_
_entity_poly.entity_id
_entity_poly.type
_entity_poly.pdbx_seq_one_letter_code
_entity_poly.pdbx_strand_id
1 'polypeptide(L)'
;ADPVDYTGRRRLLRSLMNVRWPDEADPEYTRIQDELLKEAAEQKGIVEWGQLPTIGGQFPCETIKNVDKISLWRGDITRLSVDAIVNAANSQMLGCFVPGHGCIDNAIHSAAGIQLRNECAQIMEAQGHEEPTGKAKITKGYNLPARPRTVF
;
A
#
# COMPACT_ATOMS: atom_id res chain seq x y z
N ALA A 1 -13.95 25.54 -3.03
CA ALA A 1 -13.57 26.11 -1.74
C ALA A 1 -12.66 25.12 -1.03
N ASP A 2 -11.55 25.58 -0.50
CA ASP A 2 -10.65 24.71 0.26
C ASP A 2 -11.35 24.21 1.53
N PRO A 3 -11.20 22.92 1.85
CA PRO A 3 -11.78 22.36 3.06
C PRO A 3 -11.13 22.99 4.30
N VAL A 4 -11.95 23.52 5.20
CA VAL A 4 -11.50 24.28 6.38
C VAL A 4 -10.96 23.34 7.48
N ASP A 5 -11.47 22.10 7.59
CA ASP A 5 -11.08 21.17 8.64
C ASP A 5 -9.96 20.20 8.22
N TYR A 6 -9.32 19.61 9.22
CA TYR A 6 -8.23 18.65 9.02
C TYR A 6 -8.66 17.43 8.18
N THR A 7 -9.83 16.88 8.46
CA THR A 7 -10.35 15.70 7.77
C THR A 7 -10.61 15.98 6.29
N GLY A 8 -11.19 17.12 5.98
CA GLY A 8 -11.43 17.55 4.59
C GLY A 8 -10.11 17.77 3.83
N ARG A 9 -9.12 18.40 4.46
CA ARG A 9 -7.79 18.58 3.86
C ARG A 9 -7.10 17.24 3.59
N ARG A 10 -7.20 16.26 4.50
CA ARG A 10 -6.67 14.90 4.31
C ARG A 10 -7.35 14.18 3.13
N ARG A 11 -8.67 14.31 3.00
CA ARG A 11 -9.42 13.74 1.87
C ARG A 11 -9.04 14.40 0.54
N LEU A 12 -8.89 15.72 0.53
CA LEU A 12 -8.44 16.45 -0.66
C LEU A 12 -7.03 16.01 -1.07
N LEU A 13 -6.08 15.97 -0.13
CA LEU A 13 -4.71 15.49 -0.41
C LEU A 13 -4.74 14.10 -1.03
N ARG A 14 -5.45 13.14 -0.42
CA ARG A 14 -5.59 11.79 -0.98
C ARG A 14 -6.15 11.82 -2.40
N SER A 15 -7.19 12.61 -2.65
CA SER A 15 -7.80 12.74 -3.97
C SER A 15 -6.81 13.29 -5.01
N LEU A 16 -6.03 14.32 -4.64
CA LEU A 16 -4.99 14.89 -5.50
C LEU A 16 -3.87 13.88 -5.79
N MET A 17 -3.42 13.15 -4.78
CA MET A 17 -2.43 12.08 -4.96
C MET A 17 -2.96 10.96 -5.88
N ASN A 18 -4.25 10.63 -5.80
CA ASN A 18 -4.85 9.59 -6.64
C ASN A 18 -4.87 9.97 -8.12
N VAL A 19 -5.12 11.23 -8.46
CA VAL A 19 -5.17 11.69 -9.86
C VAL A 19 -3.81 12.13 -10.40
N ARG A 20 -2.78 12.24 -9.55
CA ARG A 20 -1.46 12.65 -9.97
C ARG A 20 -0.85 11.63 -10.91
N TRP A 21 -0.46 12.07 -12.10
CA TRP A 21 0.28 11.25 -13.06
C TRP A 21 1.72 11.00 -12.55
N PRO A 22 2.36 9.87 -12.90
CA PRO A 22 3.74 9.63 -12.55
C PRO A 22 4.65 10.73 -13.13
N ASP A 23 5.33 11.46 -12.27
CA ASP A 23 6.29 12.50 -12.64
C ASP A 23 7.31 12.70 -11.52
N GLU A 24 8.37 13.42 -11.82
CA GLU A 24 9.33 13.85 -10.81
C GLU A 24 8.65 14.82 -9.84
N ALA A 25 8.78 14.55 -8.55
CA ALA A 25 8.21 15.37 -7.51
C ALA A 25 9.29 16.27 -6.89
N ASP A 26 8.88 17.47 -6.50
CA ASP A 26 9.71 18.34 -5.68
C ASP A 26 10.15 17.58 -4.41
N PRO A 27 11.47 17.59 -4.08
CA PRO A 27 12.00 16.93 -2.88
C PRO A 27 11.33 17.41 -1.59
N GLU A 28 10.97 18.67 -1.49
CA GLU A 28 10.30 19.24 -0.32
C GLU A 28 8.87 18.70 -0.20
N TYR A 29 8.13 18.61 -1.32
CA TYR A 29 6.82 17.95 -1.33
C TYR A 29 6.93 16.50 -0.85
N THR A 30 7.91 15.75 -1.37
CA THR A 30 8.12 14.34 -1.01
C THR A 30 8.42 14.19 0.48
N ARG A 31 9.27 15.04 1.04
CA ARG A 31 9.61 15.06 2.47
C ARG A 31 8.39 15.28 3.34
N ILE A 32 7.59 16.32 3.04
CA ILE A 32 6.38 16.65 3.81
C ILE A 32 5.34 15.54 3.68
N GLN A 33 5.14 14.99 2.49
CA GLN A 33 4.25 13.84 2.28
C GLN A 33 4.66 12.65 3.13
N ASP A 34 5.95 12.30 3.13
CA ASP A 34 6.46 11.14 3.86
C ASP A 34 6.27 11.28 5.37
N GLU A 35 6.55 12.46 5.94
CA GLU A 35 6.29 12.75 7.35
C GLU A 35 4.80 12.58 7.68
N LEU A 36 3.93 13.15 6.85
CA LEU A 36 2.48 13.10 7.05
C LEU A 36 1.91 11.67 6.93
N LEU A 37 2.42 10.86 6.00
CA LEU A 37 1.97 9.48 5.79
C LEU A 37 2.46 8.56 6.91
N LYS A 38 3.69 8.73 7.39
CA LYS A 38 4.23 7.99 8.55
C LYS A 38 3.44 8.29 9.81
N GLU A 39 3.22 9.57 10.10
CA GLU A 39 2.38 9.98 11.24
C GLU A 39 0.97 9.37 11.13
N ALA A 40 0.37 9.39 9.95
CA ALA A 40 -0.95 8.79 9.73
C ALA A 40 -0.96 7.27 9.93
N ALA A 41 0.10 6.56 9.59
CA ALA A 41 0.24 5.13 9.84
C ALA A 41 0.35 4.85 11.36
N GLU A 42 1.14 5.63 12.07
CA GLU A 42 1.27 5.55 13.54
C GLU A 42 -0.06 5.83 14.25
N GLN A 43 -0.78 6.89 13.84
CA GLN A 43 -2.09 7.24 14.40
C GLN A 43 -3.15 6.15 14.16
N LYS A 44 -3.11 5.44 13.03
CA LYS A 44 -3.97 4.28 12.77
C LYS A 44 -3.61 3.07 13.63
N GLY A 45 -2.41 3.03 14.17
CA GLY A 45 -1.83 1.91 14.90
C GLY A 45 -1.27 0.84 13.97
N ILE A 46 0.02 0.58 14.11
CA ILE A 46 0.74 -0.47 13.36
C ILE A 46 0.46 -1.82 14.00
N VAL A 47 0.29 -2.84 13.17
CA VAL A 47 0.04 -4.23 13.59
C VAL A 47 1.26 -5.07 13.24
N GLU A 48 1.96 -5.56 14.27
CA GLU A 48 3.09 -6.46 14.13
C GLU A 48 2.61 -7.89 13.82
N TRP A 49 3.05 -8.47 12.72
CA TRP A 49 2.63 -9.81 12.31
C TRP A 49 2.95 -10.88 13.37
N GLY A 50 4.07 -10.74 14.09
CA GLY A 50 4.46 -11.65 15.15
C GLY A 50 3.53 -11.69 16.37
N GLN A 51 2.62 -10.73 16.49
CA GLN A 51 1.57 -10.69 17.53
C GLN A 51 0.26 -11.34 17.05
N LEU A 52 0.16 -11.69 15.76
CA LEU A 52 -1.04 -12.33 15.22
C LEU A 52 -1.02 -13.84 15.53
N PRO A 53 -2.10 -14.36 16.14
CA PRO A 53 -2.14 -15.79 16.43
C PRO A 53 -2.19 -16.60 15.14
N THR A 54 -1.46 -17.71 15.10
CA THR A 54 -1.50 -18.64 13.98
C THR A 54 -2.74 -19.52 14.01
N ILE A 55 -3.12 -20.10 12.87
CA ILE A 55 -4.22 -21.05 12.80
C ILE A 55 -3.96 -22.24 13.71
N GLY A 56 -2.74 -22.79 13.70
CA GLY A 56 -2.35 -23.90 14.59
C GLY A 56 -2.45 -23.56 16.06
N GLY A 57 -2.15 -22.30 16.43
CA GLY A 57 -2.29 -21.83 17.82
C GLY A 57 -3.75 -21.59 18.25
N GLN A 58 -4.68 -21.39 17.32
CA GLN A 58 -6.09 -21.16 17.62
C GLN A 58 -6.96 -22.42 17.48
N PHE A 59 -6.63 -23.28 16.52
CA PHE A 59 -7.45 -24.46 16.16
C PHE A 59 -6.54 -25.68 15.99
N PRO A 60 -6.76 -26.76 16.75
CA PRO A 60 -6.08 -28.03 16.52
C PRO A 60 -6.42 -28.54 15.11
N CYS A 61 -5.44 -28.62 14.22
CA CYS A 61 -5.65 -29.04 12.85
C CYS A 61 -4.45 -29.85 12.35
N GLU A 62 -4.61 -31.16 12.22
CA GLU A 62 -3.57 -32.06 11.72
C GLU A 62 -3.55 -32.18 10.20
N THR A 63 -4.61 -31.76 9.53
CA THR A 63 -4.78 -31.96 8.08
C THR A 63 -4.19 -30.86 7.21
N ILE A 64 -3.94 -29.66 7.77
CA ILE A 64 -3.38 -28.51 7.05
C ILE A 64 -1.88 -28.40 7.35
N LYS A 65 -1.07 -28.43 6.30
CA LYS A 65 0.38 -28.22 6.44
C LYS A 65 0.69 -26.76 6.81
N ASN A 66 1.70 -26.56 7.64
CA ASN A 66 2.21 -25.24 8.03
C ASN A 66 1.20 -24.34 8.77
N VAL A 67 0.22 -24.91 9.48
CA VAL A 67 -0.76 -24.15 10.28
C VAL A 67 -0.12 -23.18 11.27
N ASP A 68 1.08 -23.52 11.75
CA ASP A 68 1.87 -22.67 12.67
C ASP A 68 2.53 -21.46 11.96
N LYS A 69 2.46 -21.42 10.62
CA LYS A 69 3.01 -20.33 9.80
C LYS A 69 1.92 -19.50 9.10
N ILE A 70 0.65 -19.82 9.34
CA ILE A 70 -0.50 -19.18 8.71
C ILE A 70 -1.29 -18.47 9.80
N SER A 71 -1.54 -17.19 9.62
CA SER A 71 -2.44 -16.39 10.45
C SER A 71 -3.60 -15.86 9.61
N LEU A 72 -4.81 -15.85 10.17
CA LEU A 72 -5.97 -15.21 9.57
C LEU A 72 -6.24 -13.90 10.32
N TRP A 73 -6.16 -12.80 9.60
CA TRP A 73 -6.40 -11.48 10.16
C TRP A 73 -7.33 -10.67 9.27
N ARG A 74 -8.23 -9.91 9.86
CA ARG A 74 -9.13 -8.99 9.15
C ARG A 74 -8.85 -7.57 9.61
N GLY A 75 -8.38 -6.73 8.69
CA GLY A 75 -8.08 -5.33 8.99
C GLY A 75 -7.57 -4.56 7.77
N ASP A 76 -7.04 -3.37 8.01
CA ASP A 76 -6.44 -2.53 7.00
C ASP A 76 -4.99 -2.99 6.75
N ILE A 77 -4.73 -3.60 5.57
CA ILE A 77 -3.42 -4.13 5.19
C ILE A 77 -2.31 -3.07 5.23
N THR A 78 -2.65 -1.79 5.06
CA THR A 78 -1.68 -0.68 5.12
C THR A 78 -1.15 -0.41 6.53
N ARG A 79 -1.65 -1.14 7.54
CA ARG A 79 -1.19 -1.08 8.93
C ARG A 79 -0.24 -2.22 9.30
N LEU A 80 -0.08 -3.23 8.44
CA LEU A 80 0.72 -4.41 8.75
C LEU A 80 2.22 -4.12 8.65
N SER A 81 2.95 -4.43 9.72
CA SER A 81 4.40 -4.49 9.75
C SER A 81 4.83 -5.92 9.35
N VAL A 82 5.05 -6.12 8.06
CA VAL A 82 5.42 -7.39 7.41
C VAL A 82 6.53 -7.18 6.40
N ASP A 83 7.16 -8.24 5.92
CA ASP A 83 8.23 -8.12 4.92
C ASP A 83 7.71 -7.72 3.53
N ALA A 84 6.48 -8.13 3.18
CA ALA A 84 5.82 -7.76 1.93
C ALA A 84 4.30 -7.84 2.05
N ILE A 85 3.60 -7.02 1.28
CA ILE A 85 2.15 -7.11 1.07
C ILE A 85 1.87 -7.33 -0.41
N VAL A 86 0.75 -7.99 -0.73
CA VAL A 86 0.28 -8.18 -2.10
C VAL A 86 -0.78 -7.14 -2.43
N ASN A 87 -0.59 -6.42 -3.52
CA ASN A 87 -1.56 -5.50 -4.09
C ASN A 87 -2.30 -6.16 -5.26
N ALA A 88 -3.62 -6.23 -5.19
CA ALA A 88 -4.45 -6.64 -6.32
C ALA A 88 -4.58 -5.46 -7.31
N ALA A 89 -3.55 -5.27 -8.12
CA ALA A 89 -3.44 -4.20 -9.10
C ALA A 89 -4.15 -4.52 -10.42
N ASN A 90 -4.32 -3.50 -11.24
CA ASN A 90 -4.67 -3.68 -12.66
C ASN A 90 -3.41 -3.94 -13.51
N SER A 91 -3.59 -4.32 -14.78
CA SER A 91 -2.49 -4.64 -15.71
C SER A 91 -1.55 -3.47 -16.01
N GLN A 92 -1.98 -2.24 -15.80
CA GLN A 92 -1.15 -1.05 -15.97
C GLN A 92 -0.22 -0.80 -14.77
N MET A 93 -0.53 -1.37 -13.60
CA MET A 93 0.21 -1.28 -12.35
C MET A 93 0.41 0.16 -11.80
N LEU A 94 -0.24 1.16 -12.38
CA LEU A 94 -0.08 2.57 -12.00
C LEU A 94 -0.99 3.00 -10.82
N GLY A 95 -1.69 2.07 -10.21
CA GLY A 95 -2.64 2.34 -9.15
C GLY A 95 -4.02 2.79 -9.69
N CYS A 96 -4.93 3.01 -8.76
CA CYS A 96 -6.28 3.49 -9.09
C CYS A 96 -6.32 5.02 -9.11
N PHE A 97 -6.71 5.60 -10.26
CA PHE A 97 -6.82 7.04 -10.45
C PHE A 97 -8.17 7.64 -10.01
N VAL A 98 -9.10 6.84 -9.52
CA VAL A 98 -10.39 7.35 -9.04
C VAL A 98 -10.23 7.98 -7.66
N PRO A 99 -10.51 9.28 -7.48
CA PRO A 99 -10.29 9.99 -6.23
C PRO A 99 -11.02 9.33 -5.05
N GLY A 100 -10.27 8.97 -4.01
CA GLY A 100 -10.83 8.39 -2.79
C GLY A 100 -11.50 7.02 -2.95
N HIS A 101 -11.27 6.32 -4.06
CA HIS A 101 -11.88 5.01 -4.30
C HIS A 101 -11.56 4.00 -3.19
N GLY A 102 -12.54 3.14 -2.88
CA GLY A 102 -12.47 2.16 -1.80
C GLY A 102 -11.74 0.84 -2.15
N CYS A 103 -11.05 0.74 -3.28
CA CYS A 103 -10.30 -0.47 -3.64
C CYS A 103 -8.96 -0.55 -2.90
N ILE A 104 -8.42 -1.77 -2.83
CA ILE A 104 -7.15 -2.04 -2.16
C ILE A 104 -5.97 -1.32 -2.84
N ASP A 105 -5.97 -1.26 -4.16
CA ASP A 105 -4.96 -0.59 -4.96
C ASP A 105 -4.87 0.91 -4.64
N ASN A 106 -6.03 1.62 -4.57
CA ASN A 106 -6.09 3.00 -4.12
C ASN A 106 -5.59 3.17 -2.68
N ALA A 107 -5.97 2.27 -1.77
CA ALA A 107 -5.57 2.33 -0.36
C ALA A 107 -4.05 2.19 -0.21
N ILE A 108 -3.44 1.21 -0.88
CA ILE A 108 -2.00 0.94 -0.83
C ILE A 108 -1.22 2.12 -1.44
N HIS A 109 -1.57 2.58 -2.65
CA HIS A 109 -0.90 3.73 -3.28
C HIS A 109 -1.03 5.02 -2.45
N SER A 110 -2.20 5.26 -1.84
CA SER A 110 -2.41 6.43 -0.98
C SER A 110 -1.60 6.37 0.32
N ALA A 111 -1.35 5.19 0.87
CA ALA A 111 -0.56 5.02 2.09
C ALA A 111 0.95 4.98 1.82
N ALA A 112 1.36 4.42 0.69
CA ALA A 112 2.77 4.37 0.28
C ALA A 112 3.31 5.74 -0.15
N GLY A 113 2.48 6.57 -0.79
CA GLY A 113 2.90 7.85 -1.36
C GLY A 113 3.11 7.78 -2.87
N ILE A 114 3.36 8.96 -3.49
CA ILE A 114 3.48 9.08 -4.95
C ILE A 114 4.68 8.32 -5.52
N GLN A 115 5.71 8.08 -4.71
CA GLN A 115 6.92 7.37 -5.14
C GLN A 115 6.63 5.94 -5.61
N LEU A 116 5.62 5.27 -5.02
CA LEU A 116 5.22 3.93 -5.43
C LEU A 116 4.74 3.92 -6.88
N ARG A 117 3.87 4.88 -7.25
CA ARG A 117 3.40 5.01 -8.63
C ARG A 117 4.52 5.33 -9.61
N ASN A 118 5.46 6.18 -9.20
CA ASN A 118 6.62 6.53 -10.02
C ASN A 118 7.52 5.31 -10.28
N GLU A 119 7.79 4.48 -9.26
CA GLU A 119 8.53 3.22 -9.43
C GLU A 119 7.80 2.24 -10.35
N CYS A 120 6.49 2.06 -10.16
CA CYS A 120 5.67 1.23 -11.04
C CYS A 120 5.71 1.73 -12.49
N ALA A 121 5.62 3.04 -12.72
CA ALA A 121 5.71 3.62 -14.05
C ALA A 121 7.05 3.31 -14.73
N GLN A 122 8.16 3.45 -14.02
CA GLN A 122 9.50 3.10 -14.53
C GLN A 122 9.60 1.62 -14.89
N ILE A 123 9.06 0.72 -14.06
CA ILE A 123 9.03 -0.72 -14.33
C ILE A 123 8.22 -1.02 -15.59
N MET A 124 7.03 -0.41 -15.71
CA MET A 124 6.13 -0.67 -16.85
C MET A 124 6.65 -0.03 -18.14
N GLU A 125 7.29 1.12 -18.10
CA GLU A 125 7.96 1.75 -19.21
C GLU A 125 9.11 0.87 -19.74
N ALA A 126 9.94 0.37 -18.82
CA ALA A 126 11.03 -0.53 -19.16
C ALA A 126 10.53 -1.87 -19.74
N GLN A 127 9.37 -2.35 -19.29
CA GLN A 127 8.73 -3.56 -19.82
C GLN A 127 8.11 -3.36 -21.21
N GLY A 128 7.54 -2.18 -21.48
CA GLY A 128 6.96 -1.81 -22.77
C GLY A 128 5.59 -2.44 -23.08
N HIS A 129 4.97 -3.14 -22.16
CA HIS A 129 3.63 -3.73 -22.31
C HIS A 129 2.95 -3.89 -20.94
N GLU A 130 1.63 -4.04 -20.91
CA GLU A 130 0.87 -4.31 -19.68
C GLU A 130 1.30 -5.63 -19.01
N GLU A 131 1.15 -5.69 -17.69
CA GLU A 131 1.48 -6.90 -16.92
C GLU A 131 0.48 -8.02 -17.24
N PRO A 132 0.95 -9.20 -17.69
CA PRO A 132 0.07 -10.33 -17.97
C PRO A 132 -0.56 -10.89 -16.70
N THR A 133 -1.80 -11.36 -16.79
CA THR A 133 -2.49 -12.06 -15.71
C THR A 133 -1.65 -13.24 -15.19
N GLY A 134 -1.53 -13.35 -13.88
CA GLY A 134 -0.75 -14.41 -13.22
C GLY A 134 0.74 -14.11 -13.10
N LYS A 135 1.19 -12.94 -13.51
CA LYS A 135 2.52 -12.41 -13.24
C LYS A 135 2.49 -11.38 -12.12
N ALA A 136 3.65 -11.07 -11.58
CA ALA A 136 3.77 -10.11 -10.50
C ALA A 136 5.08 -9.33 -10.59
N LYS A 137 5.08 -8.12 -10.04
CA LYS A 137 6.25 -7.26 -9.85
C LYS A 137 6.44 -6.97 -8.37
N ILE A 138 7.64 -6.66 -8.00
CA ILE A 138 7.98 -6.24 -6.63
C ILE A 138 8.54 -4.83 -6.66
N THR A 139 8.08 -4.00 -5.72
CA THR A 139 8.51 -2.61 -5.54
C THR A 139 8.92 -2.37 -4.09
N LYS A 140 9.39 -1.17 -3.80
CA LYS A 140 9.51 -0.67 -2.42
C LYS A 140 8.13 -0.39 -1.83
N GLY A 141 8.02 -0.43 -0.49
CA GLY A 141 6.79 -0.10 0.24
C GLY A 141 6.68 1.37 0.64
N TYR A 142 7.77 2.13 0.52
CA TYR A 142 7.87 3.55 0.87
C TYR A 142 7.38 3.87 2.28
N ASN A 143 6.25 4.57 2.44
CA ASN A 143 5.71 4.98 3.74
C ASN A 143 4.82 3.93 4.41
N LEU A 144 4.69 2.74 3.82
CA LEU A 144 4.02 1.63 4.50
C LEU A 144 4.85 1.13 5.69
N PRO A 145 4.22 0.67 6.78
CA PRO A 145 4.91 0.10 7.94
C PRO A 145 5.67 -1.19 7.62
N ALA A 146 5.24 -1.90 6.57
CA ALA A 146 5.93 -3.07 6.07
C ALA A 146 7.39 -2.72 5.76
N ARG A 147 8.32 -3.61 6.09
CA ARG A 147 9.66 -3.56 5.49
C ARG A 147 9.46 -3.58 3.99
N PRO A 148 10.13 -2.70 3.24
CA PRO A 148 9.52 -1.99 2.15
C PRO A 148 9.41 -2.81 0.87
N ARG A 149 8.44 -3.70 0.76
CA ARG A 149 8.15 -4.38 -0.51
C ARG A 149 6.64 -4.51 -0.72
N THR A 150 6.18 -4.07 -1.87
CA THR A 150 4.83 -4.34 -2.36
C THR A 150 4.93 -5.25 -3.56
N VAL A 151 4.12 -6.30 -3.59
CA VAL A 151 4.03 -7.23 -4.71
C VAL A 151 2.73 -6.92 -5.46
N PHE A 152 2.85 -6.65 -6.73
CA PHE A 152 1.74 -6.33 -7.64
C PHE A 152 1.38 -7.53 -8.47
#